data_e88bffbd0f57e104dc9b02d13ceb8bbc
#
_entry.id   e88bffbd0f57e104dc9b02d13ceb8bbc
#
_cell.length_a   1.000
_cell.length_b   1.000
_cell.length_c   1.000
_cell.angle_alpha   90.00
_cell.angle_beta   90.00
_cell.angle_gamma   90.00
#
_symmetry.space_group_name_H-M   'P 1'
#
loop_
_entity.id
_entity.type
_entity.pdbx_description
1 polymer ?
#
loop_
_entity_poly.entity_id
_entity_poly.type
_entity_poly.pdbx_seq_one_letter_code
_entity_poly.pdbx_strand_id
1 'polypeptide(L)'
;MVLPQHVIELGSRSGVSTVAWLYGLAITGGRLTSVDLDPAPEVGSWSHWRHIQGDDLSMNVLGQLDGADIVFIDTSHLYEQTVRELHVYRWLVKPGGVIVCHDTELPIPEGAPPHPRFPVKKAVVEFCEAEGFDVKFYEDCWGLAVIKVR
;
A
#
# COMPACT_ATOMS: atom_id res chain seq x y z
N MET A 1 -4.31 -21.44 3.31
CA MET A 1 -3.87 -20.16 2.75
C MET A 1 -5.02 -19.62 1.92
N VAL A 2 -5.61 -18.50 2.31
CA VAL A 2 -6.68 -17.88 1.52
C VAL A 2 -5.99 -17.02 0.44
N LEU A 3 -6.33 -17.24 -0.82
CA LEU A 3 -5.81 -16.43 -1.93
C LEU A 3 -6.53 -15.09 -1.96
N PRO A 4 -5.82 -13.96 -2.12
CA PRO A 4 -6.44 -12.63 -2.11
C PRO A 4 -7.42 -12.49 -3.28
N GLN A 5 -8.60 -11.93 -2.98
CA GLN A 5 -9.66 -11.66 -3.95
C GLN A 5 -9.77 -10.16 -4.26
N HIS A 6 -9.26 -9.29 -3.39
CA HIS A 6 -9.22 -7.86 -3.62
C HIS A 6 -7.94 -7.28 -3.04
N VAL A 7 -7.20 -6.58 -3.89
CA VAL A 7 -6.05 -5.76 -3.52
C VAL A 7 -6.39 -4.29 -3.75
N ILE A 8 -6.07 -3.44 -2.78
CA ILE A 8 -5.99 -1.99 -2.95
C ILE A 8 -4.51 -1.62 -3.06
N GLU A 9 -4.15 -0.91 -4.11
CA GLU A 9 -2.81 -0.37 -4.36
C GLU A 9 -2.86 1.15 -4.23
N LEU A 10 -2.04 1.71 -3.37
CA LEU A 10 -1.84 3.15 -3.22
C LEU A 10 -0.48 3.52 -3.83
N GLY A 11 -0.52 4.33 -4.87
CA GLY A 11 0.63 4.64 -5.70
C GLY A 11 0.83 3.62 -6.82
N SER A 12 0.35 3.91 -8.02
CA SER A 12 0.51 3.06 -9.22
C SER A 12 1.63 3.56 -10.14
N ARG A 13 1.91 4.87 -10.13
CA ARG A 13 2.97 5.54 -10.89
C ARG A 13 3.07 5.03 -12.34
N SER A 14 4.17 4.33 -12.67
CA SER A 14 4.41 3.74 -14.00
C SER A 14 3.75 2.37 -14.22
N GLY A 15 3.08 1.80 -13.21
CA GLY A 15 2.34 0.55 -13.31
C GLY A 15 3.16 -0.72 -13.08
N VAL A 16 4.39 -0.63 -12.56
CA VAL A 16 5.24 -1.82 -12.34
C VAL A 16 4.61 -2.76 -11.32
N SER A 17 4.24 -2.26 -10.15
CA SER A 17 3.53 -3.04 -9.12
C SER A 17 2.12 -3.42 -9.57
N THR A 18 1.42 -2.51 -10.26
CA THR A 18 0.09 -2.73 -10.83
C THR A 18 0.06 -3.98 -11.71
N VAL A 19 1.02 -4.11 -12.64
CA VAL A 19 1.11 -5.30 -13.52
C VAL A 19 1.37 -6.56 -12.72
N ALA A 20 2.24 -6.53 -11.73
CA ALA A 20 2.51 -7.70 -10.88
C ALA A 20 1.26 -8.15 -10.11
N TRP A 21 0.49 -7.21 -9.54
CA TRP A 21 -0.79 -7.50 -8.89
C TRP A 21 -1.81 -8.07 -9.86
N LEU A 22 -1.95 -7.49 -11.05
CA LEU A 22 -2.91 -7.93 -12.06
C LEU A 22 -2.66 -9.38 -12.51
N TYR A 23 -1.39 -9.76 -12.76
CA TYR A 23 -1.05 -11.14 -13.08
C TYR A 23 -1.33 -12.10 -11.92
N GLY A 24 -0.98 -11.72 -10.69
CA GLY A 24 -1.27 -12.53 -9.52
C GLY A 24 -2.77 -12.74 -9.30
N LEU A 25 -3.55 -11.68 -9.45
CA LEU A 25 -5.01 -11.71 -9.27
C LEU A 25 -5.75 -12.45 -10.41
N ALA A 26 -5.20 -12.43 -11.63
CA ALA A 26 -5.75 -13.24 -12.73
C ALA A 26 -5.74 -14.74 -12.41
N ILE A 27 -4.78 -15.22 -11.61
CA ILE A 27 -4.70 -16.62 -11.18
C ILE A 27 -5.77 -16.94 -10.13
N THR A 28 -6.10 -15.97 -9.27
CA THR A 28 -7.06 -16.15 -8.16
C THR A 28 -8.50 -15.80 -8.53
N GLY A 29 -8.70 -15.15 -9.68
CA GLY A 29 -9.98 -14.55 -10.07
C GLY A 29 -10.32 -13.29 -9.26
N GLY A 30 -9.34 -12.68 -8.62
CA GLY A 30 -9.48 -11.47 -7.82
C GLY A 30 -9.48 -10.19 -8.65
N ARG A 31 -9.59 -9.04 -7.95
CA ARG A 31 -9.57 -7.70 -8.55
C ARG A 31 -8.56 -6.76 -7.89
N LEU A 32 -8.08 -5.79 -8.66
CA LEU A 32 -7.22 -4.70 -8.20
C LEU A 32 -7.97 -3.36 -8.24
N THR A 33 -7.83 -2.57 -7.18
CA THR A 33 -8.20 -1.15 -7.18
C THR A 33 -6.93 -0.35 -6.90
N SER A 34 -6.46 0.40 -7.89
CA SER A 34 -5.30 1.30 -7.73
C SER A 34 -5.77 2.73 -7.52
N VAL A 35 -5.11 3.45 -6.62
CA VAL A 35 -5.33 4.87 -6.33
C VAL A 35 -4.03 5.61 -6.56
N ASP A 36 -4.08 6.71 -7.32
CA ASP A 36 -2.93 7.58 -7.56
C ASP A 36 -3.40 9.01 -7.83
N LEU A 37 -2.55 10.00 -7.54
CA LEU A 37 -2.76 11.40 -7.95
C LEU A 37 -2.68 11.54 -9.46
N ASP A 38 -1.84 10.74 -10.10
CA ASP A 38 -1.63 10.71 -11.53
C ASP A 38 -2.71 9.89 -12.26
N PRO A 39 -2.88 10.10 -13.57
CA PRO A 39 -3.74 9.25 -14.40
C PRO A 39 -3.29 7.78 -14.40
N ALA A 40 -4.22 6.89 -14.77
CA ALA A 40 -3.93 5.47 -14.91
C ALA A 40 -2.71 5.19 -15.79
N PRO A 41 -1.75 4.36 -15.36
CA PRO A 41 -0.62 3.97 -16.18
C PRO A 41 -1.04 3.14 -17.41
N GLU A 42 -0.25 3.21 -18.47
CA GLU A 42 -0.49 2.43 -19.70
C GLU A 42 -0.04 0.96 -19.55
N VAL A 43 -0.80 0.17 -18.81
CA VAL A 43 -0.51 -1.26 -18.54
C VAL A 43 -1.41 -2.23 -19.31
N GLY A 44 -2.13 -1.73 -20.30
CA GLY A 44 -3.10 -2.51 -21.09
C GLY A 44 -4.49 -2.59 -20.42
N SER A 45 -5.41 -3.33 -21.06
CA SER A 45 -6.78 -3.46 -20.61
C SER A 45 -6.96 -4.72 -19.77
N TRP A 46 -7.43 -4.55 -18.52
CA TRP A 46 -7.71 -5.64 -17.60
C TRP A 46 -9.12 -5.49 -17.04
N SER A 47 -9.99 -6.47 -17.25
CA SER A 47 -11.40 -6.41 -16.80
C SER A 47 -11.57 -6.44 -15.29
N HIS A 48 -10.55 -6.85 -14.55
CA HIS A 48 -10.53 -6.93 -13.09
C HIS A 48 -9.69 -5.83 -12.43
N TRP A 49 -9.38 -4.74 -13.17
CA TRP A 49 -8.68 -3.58 -12.68
C TRP A 49 -9.55 -2.33 -12.73
N ARG A 50 -9.51 -1.57 -11.64
CA ARG A 50 -10.10 -0.23 -11.53
C ARG A 50 -9.03 0.74 -11.05
N HIS A 51 -8.87 1.86 -11.74
CA HIS A 51 -8.03 2.97 -11.30
C HIS A 51 -8.92 4.12 -10.82
N ILE A 52 -8.54 4.72 -9.67
CA ILE A 52 -9.18 5.91 -9.10
C ILE A 52 -8.11 7.00 -9.04
N GLN A 53 -8.29 8.07 -9.83
CA GLN A 53 -7.39 9.20 -9.75
C GLN A 53 -7.81 10.13 -8.60
N GLY A 54 -6.91 10.38 -7.67
CA GLY A 54 -7.12 11.29 -6.53
C GLY A 54 -6.20 11.05 -5.36
N ASP A 55 -6.31 11.95 -4.38
CA ASP A 55 -5.63 11.82 -3.09
C ASP A 55 -6.26 10.66 -2.30
N ASP A 56 -5.43 9.67 -1.97
CA ASP A 56 -5.81 8.43 -1.28
C ASP A 56 -6.39 8.66 0.13
N LEU A 57 -6.08 9.80 0.76
CA LEU A 57 -6.65 10.20 2.04
C LEU A 57 -7.89 11.11 1.92
N SER A 58 -8.30 11.45 0.71
CA SER A 58 -9.51 12.25 0.52
C SER A 58 -10.78 11.43 0.75
N MET A 59 -11.81 12.05 1.35
CA MET A 59 -13.12 11.41 1.56
C MET A 59 -13.78 10.96 0.26
N ASN A 60 -13.50 11.66 -0.85
CA ASN A 60 -14.03 11.31 -2.16
C ASN A 60 -13.44 9.99 -2.68
N VAL A 61 -12.16 9.73 -2.47
CA VAL A 61 -11.51 8.46 -2.83
C VAL A 61 -11.91 7.37 -1.85
N LEU A 62 -11.81 7.62 -0.55
CA LEU A 62 -12.15 6.65 0.49
C LEU A 62 -13.59 6.14 0.38
N GLY A 63 -14.55 7.01 0.05
CA GLY A 63 -15.96 6.64 -0.16
C GLY A 63 -16.21 5.75 -1.39
N GLN A 64 -15.21 5.51 -2.23
CA GLN A 64 -15.27 4.64 -3.40
C GLN A 64 -14.59 3.28 -3.18
N LEU A 65 -13.95 3.08 -2.02
CA LEU A 65 -13.18 1.86 -1.72
C LEU A 65 -14.03 0.87 -0.90
N ASP A 66 -13.86 -0.38 -1.24
CA ASP A 66 -14.41 -1.52 -0.49
C ASP A 66 -13.32 -2.20 0.32
N GLY A 67 -13.70 -3.05 1.28
CA GLY A 67 -12.76 -3.85 2.06
C GLY A 67 -11.91 -4.77 1.17
N ALA A 68 -10.59 -4.84 1.47
CA ALA A 68 -9.61 -5.60 0.71
C ALA A 68 -8.91 -6.68 1.56
N ASP A 69 -8.38 -7.69 0.90
CA ASP A 69 -7.56 -8.73 1.55
C ASP A 69 -6.12 -8.24 1.73
N ILE A 70 -5.67 -7.35 0.83
CA ILE A 70 -4.36 -6.71 0.87
C ILE A 70 -4.52 -5.22 0.58
N VAL A 71 -3.88 -4.37 1.38
CA VAL A 71 -3.62 -2.96 1.05
C VAL A 71 -2.12 -2.81 0.85
N PHE A 72 -1.71 -2.39 -0.34
CA PHE A 72 -0.33 -2.12 -0.71
C PHE A 72 -0.10 -0.61 -0.74
N ILE A 73 0.88 -0.12 0.03
CA ILE A 73 1.21 1.30 0.19
C ILE A 73 2.59 1.55 -0.39
N ASP A 74 2.64 2.33 -1.47
CA ASP A 74 3.86 2.73 -2.20
C ASP A 74 3.67 4.16 -2.74
N THR A 75 3.53 5.14 -1.83
CA THR A 75 3.14 6.51 -2.13
C THR A 75 4.32 7.50 -2.03
N SER A 76 4.22 8.50 -1.17
CA SER A 76 5.19 9.61 -1.07
C SER A 76 6.46 9.28 -0.28
N HIS A 77 6.52 8.15 0.40
CA HIS A 77 7.60 7.73 1.31
C HIS A 77 7.87 8.72 2.47
N LEU A 78 6.90 9.61 2.76
CA LEU A 78 6.99 10.55 3.88
C LEU A 78 6.41 9.94 5.15
N TYR A 79 7.09 10.16 6.29
CA TYR A 79 6.67 9.60 7.57
C TYR A 79 5.22 9.96 7.93
N GLU A 80 4.85 11.24 7.86
CA GLU A 80 3.52 11.71 8.23
C GLU A 80 2.42 11.15 7.30
N GLN A 81 2.71 11.05 6.01
CA GLN A 81 1.79 10.46 5.04
C GLN A 81 1.58 8.98 5.34
N THR A 82 2.66 8.23 5.50
CA THR A 82 2.59 6.79 5.81
C THR A 82 1.85 6.52 7.11
N VAL A 83 2.07 7.32 8.17
CA VAL A 83 1.33 7.20 9.43
C VAL A 83 -0.18 7.37 9.20
N ARG A 84 -0.59 8.39 8.44
CA ARG A 84 -2.00 8.65 8.13
C ARG A 84 -2.63 7.52 7.32
N GLU A 85 -1.93 7.05 6.29
CA GLU A 85 -2.37 5.92 5.46
C GLU A 85 -2.58 4.66 6.30
N LEU A 86 -1.61 4.29 7.14
CA LEU A 86 -1.72 3.12 8.02
C LEU A 86 -2.95 3.22 8.93
N HIS A 87 -3.19 4.37 9.56
CA HIS A 87 -4.34 4.56 10.45
C HIS A 87 -5.70 4.54 9.72
N VAL A 88 -5.76 5.01 8.48
CA VAL A 88 -6.99 5.02 7.68
C VAL A 88 -7.24 3.64 7.08
N TYR A 89 -6.24 3.09 6.40
CA TYR A 89 -6.43 1.89 5.58
C TYR A 89 -6.53 0.59 6.40
N ARG A 90 -6.06 0.57 7.65
CA ARG A 90 -6.30 -0.61 8.52
C ARG A 90 -7.77 -1.00 8.63
N TRP A 91 -8.69 -0.03 8.52
CA TRP A 91 -10.13 -0.27 8.59
C TRP A 91 -10.72 -0.83 7.29
N LEU A 92 -9.99 -0.75 6.20
CA LEU A 92 -10.35 -1.35 4.92
C LEU A 92 -9.78 -2.76 4.74
N VAL A 93 -8.85 -3.18 5.61
CA VAL A 93 -8.33 -4.55 5.57
C VAL A 93 -9.32 -5.49 6.22
N LYS A 94 -9.73 -6.52 5.49
CA LYS A 94 -10.62 -7.57 6.00
C LYS A 94 -9.94 -8.38 7.10
N PRO A 95 -10.70 -9.01 8.02
CA PRO A 95 -10.13 -9.90 9.05
C PRO A 95 -9.21 -10.96 8.43
N GLY A 96 -7.98 -11.03 8.95
CA GLY A 96 -6.94 -11.94 8.45
C GLY A 96 -6.18 -11.45 7.21
N GLY A 97 -6.50 -10.26 6.71
CA GLY A 97 -5.76 -9.58 5.65
C GLY A 97 -4.49 -8.89 6.15
N VAL A 98 -3.79 -8.24 5.24
CA VAL A 98 -2.50 -7.59 5.51
C VAL A 98 -2.40 -6.20 4.90
N ILE A 99 -1.59 -5.34 5.53
CA ILE A 99 -1.04 -4.14 4.90
C ILE A 99 0.39 -4.45 4.48
N VAL A 100 0.76 -4.06 3.27
CA VAL A 100 2.13 -4.18 2.75
C VAL A 100 2.63 -2.78 2.44
N CYS A 101 3.74 -2.36 3.07
CA CYS A 101 4.39 -1.09 2.79
C CYS A 101 5.70 -1.34 2.05
N HIS A 102 5.91 -0.63 0.93
CA HIS A 102 7.15 -0.62 0.17
C HIS A 102 8.14 0.43 0.71
N ASP A 103 9.40 0.37 0.26
CA ASP A 103 10.45 1.34 0.55
C ASP A 103 10.81 1.52 2.03
N THR A 104 10.66 0.46 2.83
CA THR A 104 11.03 0.50 4.25
C THR A 104 12.52 0.67 4.50
N GLU A 105 13.37 0.33 3.53
CA GLU A 105 14.83 0.51 3.56
C GLU A 105 15.30 1.67 2.67
N LEU A 106 14.38 2.50 2.14
CA LEU A 106 14.72 3.69 1.37
C LEU A 106 15.18 4.82 2.31
N PRO A 107 16.46 5.22 2.29
CA PRO A 107 16.95 6.28 3.16
C PRO A 107 16.63 7.66 2.58
N ILE A 108 16.33 8.62 3.44
CA ILE A 108 16.32 10.03 3.04
C ILE A 108 17.76 10.49 2.80
N PRO A 109 18.04 11.25 1.73
CA PRO A 109 19.34 11.83 1.47
C PRO A 109 19.85 12.69 2.65
N GLU A 110 21.14 12.63 2.94
CA GLU A 110 21.78 13.50 3.93
C GLU A 110 21.55 14.99 3.60
N GLY A 111 21.15 15.78 4.59
CA GLY A 111 20.85 17.22 4.42
C GLY A 111 19.39 17.54 4.11
N ALA A 112 18.52 16.56 3.95
CA ALA A 112 17.06 16.78 3.92
C ALA A 112 16.54 17.29 5.27
N PRO A 113 15.36 17.97 5.33
CA PRO A 113 14.74 18.43 6.57
C PRO A 113 14.66 17.32 7.63
N PRO A 114 14.34 17.63 8.91
CA PRO A 114 14.42 16.69 10.03
C PRO A 114 13.42 15.55 9.92
N HIS A 115 13.65 14.66 8.96
CA HIS A 115 12.91 13.42 8.79
C HIS A 115 13.74 12.24 9.33
N PRO A 116 13.10 11.17 9.82
CA PRO A 116 13.82 9.95 10.18
C PRO A 116 14.55 9.40 8.94
N ARG A 117 15.72 8.76 9.15
CA ARG A 117 16.54 8.21 8.06
C ARG A 117 15.78 7.22 7.17
N PHE A 118 14.87 6.44 7.77
CA PHE A 118 13.99 5.48 7.09
C PHE A 118 12.54 5.82 7.47
N PRO A 119 11.89 6.77 6.79
CA PRO A 119 10.61 7.31 7.26
C PRO A 119 9.48 6.29 7.21
N VAL A 120 9.39 5.48 6.16
CA VAL A 120 8.36 4.43 6.04
C VAL A 120 8.55 3.37 7.12
N LYS A 121 9.78 2.86 7.29
CA LYS A 121 10.08 1.85 8.33
C LYS A 121 9.73 2.35 9.72
N LYS A 122 10.09 3.60 10.03
CA LYS A 122 9.76 4.20 11.34
C LYS A 122 8.26 4.28 11.56
N ALA A 123 7.50 4.76 10.57
CA ALA A 123 6.05 4.85 10.65
C ALA A 123 5.42 3.46 10.89
N VAL A 124 5.88 2.44 10.17
CA VAL A 124 5.40 1.06 10.32
C VAL A 124 5.68 0.51 11.71
N VAL A 125 6.92 0.68 12.23
CA VAL A 125 7.28 0.19 13.56
C VAL A 125 6.41 0.81 14.64
N GLU A 126 6.31 2.14 14.67
CA GLU A 126 5.53 2.87 15.68
C GLU A 126 4.03 2.53 15.61
N PHE A 127 3.49 2.42 14.39
CA PHE A 127 2.11 1.98 14.19
C PHE A 127 1.86 0.57 14.73
N CYS A 128 2.73 -0.38 14.41
CA CYS A 128 2.58 -1.77 14.88
C CYS A 128 2.73 -1.90 16.40
N GLU A 129 3.65 -1.15 17.00
CA GLU A 129 3.81 -1.11 18.46
C GLU A 129 2.57 -0.55 19.16
N ALA A 130 2.00 0.55 18.62
CA ALA A 130 0.80 1.19 19.19
C ALA A 130 -0.45 0.31 19.08
N GLU A 131 -0.62 -0.41 17.97
CA GLU A 131 -1.82 -1.22 17.69
C GLU A 131 -1.67 -2.69 18.12
N GLY A 132 -0.47 -3.12 18.51
CA GLY A 132 -0.17 -4.51 18.85
C GLY A 132 -0.24 -5.45 17.65
N PHE A 133 0.10 -4.96 16.46
CA PHE A 133 0.13 -5.76 15.24
C PHE A 133 1.50 -6.42 15.01
N ASP A 134 1.46 -7.63 14.45
CA ASP A 134 2.67 -8.34 14.03
C ASP A 134 3.13 -7.80 12.68
N VAL A 135 4.43 -7.53 12.54
CA VAL A 135 5.06 -7.10 11.29
C VAL A 135 6.26 -7.96 10.94
N LYS A 136 6.42 -8.25 9.65
CA LYS A 136 7.60 -8.91 9.11
C LYS A 136 8.23 -8.02 8.05
N PHE A 137 9.55 -7.76 8.19
CA PHE A 137 10.34 -6.99 7.25
C PHE A 137 11.12 -7.90 6.30
N TYR A 138 11.27 -7.44 5.05
CA TYR A 138 12.10 -8.00 4.01
C TYR A 138 12.98 -6.89 3.45
N GLU A 139 14.28 -7.13 3.29
CA GLU A 139 15.25 -6.08 2.94
C GLU A 139 15.47 -5.92 1.43
N ASP A 140 14.99 -6.86 0.62
CA ASP A 140 15.12 -6.81 -0.84
C ASP A 140 14.25 -5.68 -1.43
N CYS A 141 14.63 -5.19 -2.62
CA CYS A 141 13.85 -4.21 -3.40
C CYS A 141 13.48 -2.93 -2.61
N TRP A 142 14.43 -2.32 -1.95
CA TRP A 142 14.26 -1.15 -1.06
C TRP A 142 13.41 -1.42 0.19
N GLY A 143 13.14 -2.66 0.46
CA GLY A 143 12.46 -3.13 1.65
C GLY A 143 10.94 -3.20 1.53
N LEU A 144 10.38 -4.22 2.17
CA LEU A 144 8.95 -4.43 2.33
C LEU A 144 8.63 -4.69 3.80
N ALA A 145 7.52 -4.16 4.28
CA ALA A 145 6.90 -4.57 5.54
C ALA A 145 5.56 -5.23 5.25
N VAL A 146 5.31 -6.39 5.86
CA VAL A 146 4.01 -7.08 5.83
C VAL A 146 3.44 -7.06 7.23
N ILE A 147 2.36 -6.29 7.41
CA ILE A 147 1.66 -6.08 8.68
C ILE A 147 0.41 -6.95 8.68
N LYS A 148 0.28 -7.81 9.69
CA LYS A 148 -0.92 -8.63 9.86
C LYS A 148 -1.95 -7.89 10.70
N VAL A 149 -3.04 -7.47 10.07
CA VAL A 149 -4.17 -6.82 10.73
C VAL A 149 -5.06 -7.87 11.41
N ARG A 150 -5.47 -7.60 12.65
CA ARG A 150 -6.31 -8.52 13.46
C ARG A 150 -7.78 -8.19 13.36
#